data_64d268cb5b3f668aeee0fe0fe895025d
#
_entry.id   64d268cb5b3f668aeee0fe0fe895025d
#
_cell.length_a   1.000
_cell.length_b   1.000
_cell.length_c   1.000
_cell.angle_alpha   90.00
_cell.angle_beta   90.00
_cell.angle_gamma   90.00
#
_symmetry.space_group_name_H-M   'P 1'
#
loop_
_entity.id
_entity.type
_entity.pdbx_description
1 polymer ?
#
loop_
_entity_poly.entity_id
_entity_poly.type
_entity_poly.pdbx_seq_one_letter_code
_entity_poly.pdbx_strand_id
1 'polypeptide(L)'
;MEQLKMQRLWLQSQNASGMVFDDTTRFSNLVMNYHLQDGNFHRPQEGAKESTIGVSSEGFMKLKKALVWGSFSFQQRNLSNAGYNASITDPFRGMPYYIIDEHQSDWRNQYYDLRFRASTPLMDNGLSFGVEGVYQASLSAKQRDPRVDTRFYTLKMVPSISYQVNEAHRLGLSLRYESIKEDSRMENENSDIDQNYYLLYGLGTAVQGIGSGRTTNYYGDRWGGALQYHFDSSVWNLFVEGSYDVRAENVEQSFTSPKKDAGVKDKTFQLSLTTYRKGNHYSQYLKTIYTNRHIDGIQYVSKYDNSESLDGWEVLHKSIRSTYNTNQASVHYTLMRNRGNEYNWKLETELAYSKQKDQYILPYSVKSSENILFHVGGKKNLIVGKKMNKRLLIDLHASYKKNLSGEYRYGGSHPEYISVTKLETSDANYLNSDWHRIGGSLTYSQMIKADAKTNFFVKASYDHVGTSDFNYNQRNQLSISAGCNF
;
A
#
# COMPACT_ATOMS: atom_id res chain seq x y z
N MET A 1 5.41 21.03 -8.87
CA MET A 1 5.49 19.56 -8.91
C MET A 1 4.10 18.91 -8.78
N GLU A 2 3.29 19.20 -7.73
CA GLU A 2 1.94 18.62 -7.56
C GLU A 2 1.06 18.77 -8.80
N GLN A 3 0.92 19.98 -9.34
CA GLN A 3 0.10 20.25 -10.52
C GLN A 3 0.60 19.50 -11.77
N LEU A 4 1.92 19.42 -11.95
CA LEU A 4 2.52 18.66 -13.06
C LEU A 4 2.16 17.17 -12.99
N LYS A 5 2.22 16.57 -11.78
CA LYS A 5 1.85 15.15 -11.58
C LYS A 5 0.35 14.92 -11.83
N MET A 6 -0.53 15.84 -11.46
CA MET A 6 -1.98 15.74 -11.73
C MET A 6 -2.30 15.76 -13.23
N GLN A 7 -1.50 16.43 -14.03
CA GLN A 7 -1.69 16.52 -15.50
C GLN A 7 -1.18 15.30 -16.25
N ARG A 8 -0.29 14.49 -15.63
CA ARG A 8 0.31 13.30 -16.26
C ARG A 8 -0.51 12.07 -15.96
N LEU A 9 -1.58 11.87 -16.71
CA LEU A 9 -2.56 10.81 -16.48
C LEU A 9 -1.98 9.42 -16.77
N TRP A 10 -1.15 9.29 -17.81
CA TRP A 10 -0.49 8.04 -18.15
C TRP A 10 0.61 7.66 -17.15
N LEU A 11 1.34 8.63 -16.63
CA LEU A 11 2.33 8.36 -15.58
C LEU A 11 1.67 7.85 -14.28
N GLN A 12 0.39 8.19 -14.04
CA GLN A 12 -0.40 7.69 -12.91
C GLN A 12 -1.03 6.31 -13.18
N SER A 13 -1.05 5.83 -14.42
CA SER A 13 -1.62 4.54 -14.83
C SER A 13 -0.58 3.40 -14.68
N GLN A 14 -1.02 2.18 -14.98
CA GLN A 14 -0.16 1.00 -15.04
C GLN A 14 0.56 0.84 -16.39
N ASN A 15 0.37 1.77 -17.33
CA ASN A 15 0.87 1.66 -18.70
C ASN A 15 2.04 2.61 -18.96
N ALA A 16 3.26 2.07 -19.01
CA ALA A 16 4.46 2.86 -19.26
C ALA A 16 4.53 3.41 -20.70
N SER A 17 3.96 2.72 -21.70
CA SER A 17 4.01 3.16 -23.09
C SER A 17 3.26 4.47 -23.32
N GLY A 18 2.21 4.74 -22.51
CA GLY A 18 1.42 5.95 -22.62
C GLY A 18 2.12 7.22 -22.12
N MET A 19 3.28 7.12 -21.47
CA MET A 19 4.05 8.32 -21.04
C MET A 19 4.40 9.25 -22.20
N VAL A 20 4.35 8.77 -23.42
CA VAL A 20 4.57 9.58 -24.63
C VAL A 20 3.49 10.64 -24.84
N PHE A 21 2.30 10.43 -24.28
CA PHE A 21 1.16 11.35 -24.38
C PHE A 21 1.07 12.35 -23.24
N ASP A 22 1.86 12.19 -22.20
CA ASP A 22 1.95 13.14 -21.08
C ASP A 22 2.89 14.30 -21.43
N ASP A 23 2.79 15.39 -20.66
CA ASP A 23 3.77 16.48 -20.71
C ASP A 23 5.18 15.93 -20.44
N THR A 24 6.11 16.17 -21.37
CA THR A 24 7.48 15.64 -21.32
C THR A 24 8.46 16.55 -20.57
N THR A 25 7.97 17.50 -19.78
CA THR A 25 8.82 18.37 -18.95
C THR A 25 9.67 17.52 -18.00
N ARG A 26 10.98 17.66 -18.11
CA ARG A 26 11.94 16.98 -17.24
C ARG A 26 11.75 17.45 -15.79
N PHE A 27 11.82 16.50 -14.86
CA PHE A 27 11.92 16.79 -13.44
C PHE A 27 12.73 15.72 -12.71
N SER A 28 13.28 16.09 -11.58
CA SER A 28 13.76 15.15 -10.58
C SER A 28 13.56 15.72 -9.18
N ASN A 29 13.45 14.85 -8.20
CA ASN A 29 13.42 15.22 -6.79
C ASN A 29 14.28 14.29 -5.95
N LEU A 30 14.75 14.81 -4.83
CA LEU A 30 15.38 14.06 -3.75
C LEU A 30 14.79 14.55 -2.44
N VAL A 31 14.27 13.63 -1.63
CA VAL A 31 13.59 13.95 -0.37
C VAL A 31 14.11 13.06 0.74
N MET A 32 14.43 13.67 1.87
CA MET A 32 14.67 12.99 3.15
C MET A 32 13.48 13.29 4.06
N ASN A 33 13.03 12.30 4.81
CA ASN A 33 11.91 12.45 5.73
C ASN A 33 12.15 11.74 7.05
N TYR A 34 11.65 12.33 8.12
CA TYR A 34 11.47 11.71 9.42
C TYR A 34 9.98 11.73 9.77
N HIS A 35 9.45 10.59 10.21
CA HIS A 35 8.07 10.45 10.64
C HIS A 35 8.05 9.81 12.01
N LEU A 36 7.23 10.36 12.91
CA LEU A 36 6.96 9.85 14.23
C LEU A 36 5.45 9.72 14.40
N GLN A 37 5.02 8.59 14.93
CA GLN A 37 3.62 8.32 15.23
C GLN A 37 3.52 7.65 16.60
N ASP A 38 2.56 8.09 17.45
CA ASP A 38 2.34 7.53 18.78
C ASP A 38 0.87 7.63 19.20
N GLY A 39 0.47 6.77 20.12
CA GLY A 39 -0.87 6.74 20.70
C GLY A 39 -1.50 5.36 20.71
N ASN A 40 -2.61 5.19 21.42
CA ASN A 40 -3.26 3.90 21.61
C ASN A 40 -4.28 3.54 20.52
N PHE A 41 -4.63 4.49 19.63
CA PHE A 41 -5.53 4.20 18.51
C PHE A 41 -4.75 3.60 17.34
N HIS A 42 -4.54 2.30 17.41
CA HIS A 42 -3.82 1.52 16.38
C HIS A 42 -4.35 0.08 16.32
N ARG A 43 -4.08 -0.59 15.20
CA ARG A 43 -4.38 -2.03 15.08
C ARG A 43 -3.44 -2.85 15.98
N PRO A 44 -3.86 -4.05 16.42
CA PRO A 44 -3.06 -4.86 17.35
C PRO A 44 -1.63 -5.16 16.90
N GLN A 45 -1.42 -5.28 15.59
CA GLN A 45 -0.14 -5.60 14.97
C GLN A 45 0.68 -4.35 14.58
N GLU A 46 0.12 -3.16 14.74
CA GLU A 46 0.85 -1.91 14.65
C GLU A 46 1.48 -1.59 16.00
N GLY A 47 2.62 -0.92 15.99
CA GLY A 47 3.24 -0.47 17.23
C GLY A 47 2.49 0.69 17.89
N ALA A 48 2.50 0.75 19.22
CA ALA A 48 2.01 1.91 19.96
C ALA A 48 2.79 3.18 19.60
N LYS A 49 4.08 3.02 19.26
CA LYS A 49 4.94 4.08 18.71
C LYS A 49 5.65 3.58 17.47
N GLU A 50 5.76 4.45 16.49
CA GLU A 50 6.50 4.22 15.24
C GLU A 50 7.41 5.40 14.95
N SER A 51 8.65 5.12 14.55
CA SER A 51 9.55 6.11 14.00
C SER A 51 10.13 5.62 12.67
N THR A 52 10.10 6.48 11.65
CA THR A 52 10.59 6.16 10.32
C THR A 52 11.54 7.24 9.81
N ILE A 53 12.71 6.83 9.35
CA ILE A 53 13.62 7.67 8.56
C ILE A 53 13.57 7.16 7.13
N GLY A 54 13.41 8.07 6.16
CA GLY A 54 13.32 7.72 4.77
C GLY A 54 14.12 8.63 3.86
N VAL A 55 14.56 8.06 2.74
CA VAL A 55 15.15 8.77 1.60
C VAL A 55 14.44 8.31 0.34
N SER A 56 14.02 9.26 -0.50
CA SER A 56 13.41 8.93 -1.79
C SER A 56 13.91 9.86 -2.89
N SER A 57 14.02 9.31 -4.07
CA SER A 57 14.28 10.08 -5.29
C SER A 57 13.34 9.64 -6.41
N GLU A 58 13.01 10.55 -7.29
CA GLU A 58 12.18 10.31 -8.46
C GLU A 58 12.63 11.22 -9.58
N GLY A 59 12.61 10.73 -10.81
CA GLY A 59 12.97 11.54 -11.96
C GLY A 59 12.30 11.08 -13.24
N PHE A 60 12.06 12.04 -14.13
CA PHE A 60 11.55 11.81 -15.48
C PHE A 60 12.39 12.60 -16.48
N MET A 61 12.76 11.95 -17.58
CA MET A 61 13.46 12.62 -18.69
C MET A 61 13.09 12.03 -20.03
N LYS A 62 13.14 12.88 -21.07
CA LYS A 62 13.03 12.50 -22.46
C LYS A 62 14.44 12.35 -23.03
N LEU A 63 14.77 11.19 -23.55
CA LEU A 63 15.96 10.89 -24.33
C LEU A 63 15.63 10.95 -25.84
N LYS A 64 16.64 10.89 -26.71
CA LYS A 64 16.41 10.95 -28.17
C LYS A 64 15.45 9.86 -28.68
N LYS A 65 15.57 8.63 -28.14
CA LYS A 65 14.84 7.43 -28.59
C LYS A 65 13.98 6.79 -27.48
N ALA A 66 13.82 7.43 -26.34
CA ALA A 66 13.04 6.87 -25.21
C ALA A 66 12.58 7.97 -24.25
N LEU A 67 11.47 7.70 -23.55
CA LEU A 67 11.10 8.41 -22.35
C LEU A 67 11.39 7.47 -21.18
N VAL A 68 12.00 8.00 -20.14
CA VAL A 68 12.37 7.21 -18.96
C VAL A 68 11.92 7.90 -17.70
N TRP A 69 11.43 7.11 -16.77
CA TRP A 69 11.09 7.51 -15.42
C TRP A 69 11.65 6.50 -14.45
N GLY A 70 12.09 6.96 -13.30
CA GLY A 70 12.56 6.09 -12.23
C GLY A 70 12.26 6.68 -10.87
N SER A 71 12.09 5.80 -9.90
CA SER A 71 12.03 6.16 -8.48
C SER A 71 12.75 5.14 -7.64
N PHE A 72 13.32 5.62 -6.55
CA PHE A 72 13.91 4.82 -5.50
C PHE A 72 13.44 5.35 -4.15
N SER A 73 13.10 4.46 -3.22
CA SER A 73 12.91 4.80 -1.83
C SER A 73 13.53 3.76 -0.90
N PHE A 74 14.12 4.27 0.18
CA PHE A 74 14.57 3.51 1.33
C PHE A 74 13.89 4.03 2.59
N GLN A 75 13.46 3.13 3.47
CA GLN A 75 12.90 3.47 4.77
C GLN A 75 13.43 2.53 5.85
N GLN A 76 13.89 3.10 6.95
CA GLN A 76 14.15 2.41 8.21
C GLN A 76 13.00 2.75 9.16
N ARG A 77 12.21 1.74 9.52
CA ARG A 77 11.02 1.86 10.37
C ARG A 77 11.21 1.06 11.64
N ASN A 78 11.08 1.72 12.78
CA ASN A 78 11.11 1.08 14.08
C ASN A 78 9.72 1.16 14.71
N LEU A 79 9.20 0.01 15.11
CA LEU A 79 7.94 -0.12 15.84
C LEU A 79 8.27 -0.44 17.30
N SER A 80 7.51 0.12 18.24
CA SER A 80 7.59 -0.25 19.65
C SER A 80 6.26 -0.82 20.12
N ASN A 81 6.32 -1.90 20.88
CA ASN A 81 5.17 -2.60 21.44
C ASN A 81 4.18 -3.11 20.38
N ALA A 82 4.67 -3.62 19.24
CA ALA A 82 3.84 -4.32 18.27
C ALA A 82 3.62 -5.77 18.72
N GLY A 83 2.38 -6.26 18.63
CA GLY A 83 2.01 -7.61 19.08
C GLY A 83 1.48 -8.49 17.95
N TYR A 84 1.19 -9.73 18.29
CA TYR A 84 0.45 -10.69 17.47
C TYR A 84 1.01 -10.89 16.06
N ASN A 85 2.33 -10.90 15.94
CA ASN A 85 3.05 -11.25 14.71
C ASN A 85 4.38 -11.89 15.05
N ALA A 86 4.62 -13.10 14.54
CA ALA A 86 5.83 -13.88 14.72
C ALA A 86 6.30 -14.58 13.44
N SER A 87 5.94 -14.07 12.24
CA SER A 87 6.43 -14.69 11.00
C SER A 87 6.37 -13.83 9.74
N ILE A 88 5.58 -12.75 9.68
CA ILE A 88 5.31 -12.09 8.41
C ILE A 88 5.71 -10.61 8.45
N THR A 89 6.28 -10.09 7.37
CA THR A 89 6.69 -8.68 7.27
C THR A 89 5.48 -7.74 7.32
N ASP A 90 4.42 -8.07 6.56
CA ASP A 90 3.19 -7.29 6.52
C ASP A 90 1.96 -8.17 6.81
N PRO A 91 1.43 -8.14 8.05
CA PRO A 91 0.26 -8.92 8.44
C PRO A 91 -1.03 -8.46 7.75
N PHE A 92 -1.03 -7.29 7.08
CA PHE A 92 -2.20 -6.73 6.41
C PHE A 92 -2.24 -6.99 4.90
N ARG A 93 -1.24 -7.70 4.34
CA ARG A 93 -1.16 -7.97 2.89
C ARG A 93 -2.22 -8.95 2.36
N GLY A 94 -3.03 -9.54 3.27
CA GLY A 94 -4.08 -10.50 2.93
C GLY A 94 -3.59 -11.94 2.87
N MET A 95 -2.68 -12.31 3.77
CA MET A 95 -2.23 -13.67 4.05
C MET A 95 -2.79 -14.09 5.42
N PRO A 96 -3.80 -14.99 5.47
CA PRO A 96 -4.40 -15.40 6.74
C PRO A 96 -3.59 -16.44 7.50
N TYR A 97 -2.58 -17.02 6.88
CA TYR A 97 -1.78 -18.12 7.41
C TYR A 97 -0.42 -17.61 7.86
N TYR A 98 -0.30 -17.22 9.11
CA TYR A 98 0.95 -16.76 9.72
C TYR A 98 1.00 -17.12 11.19
N ILE A 99 2.14 -16.89 11.82
CA ILE A 99 2.36 -17.23 13.23
C ILE A 99 2.17 -15.98 14.08
N ILE A 100 1.52 -16.15 15.23
CA ILE A 100 1.43 -15.12 16.27
C ILE A 100 1.92 -15.66 17.60
N ASP A 101 2.31 -14.75 18.48
CA ASP A 101 2.61 -14.99 19.89
C ASP A 101 1.97 -13.91 20.76
N GLU A 102 2.04 -14.08 22.07
CA GLU A 102 1.42 -13.13 23.02
C GLU A 102 2.33 -11.95 23.39
N HIS A 103 3.63 -12.03 23.06
CA HIS A 103 4.59 -11.03 23.50
C HIS A 103 4.66 -9.84 22.58
N GLN A 104 4.32 -8.67 23.12
CA GLN A 104 4.61 -7.41 22.44
C GLN A 104 6.13 -7.19 22.38
N SER A 105 6.60 -6.65 21.27
CA SER A 105 8.00 -6.45 20.99
C SER A 105 8.27 -5.20 20.16
N ASP A 106 9.49 -4.76 20.21
CA ASP A 106 10.03 -3.82 19.25
C ASP A 106 10.39 -4.55 17.96
N TRP A 107 10.13 -3.89 16.82
CA TRP A 107 10.49 -4.38 15.50
C TRP A 107 11.39 -3.37 14.80
N ARG A 108 12.38 -3.86 14.08
CA ARG A 108 13.25 -3.08 13.19
C ARG A 108 13.02 -3.53 11.77
N ASN A 109 12.50 -2.63 10.94
CA ASN A 109 12.12 -2.95 9.57
C ASN A 109 12.85 -2.04 8.59
N GLN A 110 13.28 -2.61 7.47
CA GLN A 110 13.86 -1.89 6.34
C GLN A 110 13.06 -2.18 5.10
N TYR A 111 12.76 -1.14 4.32
CA TYR A 111 12.02 -1.24 3.08
C TYR A 111 12.77 -0.58 1.94
N TYR A 112 12.86 -1.29 0.84
CA TYR A 112 13.47 -0.84 -0.41
C TYR A 112 12.43 -0.95 -1.52
N ASP A 113 12.22 0.14 -2.28
CA ASP A 113 11.33 0.15 -3.46
C ASP A 113 12.10 0.81 -4.60
N LEU A 114 12.32 0.07 -5.67
CA LEU A 114 12.96 0.52 -6.89
C LEU A 114 12.00 0.34 -8.05
N ARG A 115 11.71 1.39 -8.78
CA ARG A 115 10.84 1.37 -9.96
C ARG A 115 11.50 2.05 -11.12
N PHE A 116 11.29 1.49 -12.29
CA PHE A 116 11.66 2.15 -13.54
C PHE A 116 10.57 1.97 -14.57
N ARG A 117 10.46 2.93 -15.48
CA ARG A 117 9.62 2.88 -16.66
C ARG A 117 10.41 3.37 -17.85
N ALA A 118 10.22 2.71 -18.96
CA ALA A 118 10.76 3.15 -20.24
C ALA A 118 9.67 3.02 -21.31
N SER A 119 9.60 3.98 -22.22
CA SER A 119 8.74 3.88 -23.40
C SER A 119 9.45 4.39 -24.65
N THR A 120 9.05 3.84 -25.79
CA THR A 120 9.46 4.37 -27.09
C THR A 120 8.81 5.73 -27.34
N PRO A 121 9.35 6.55 -28.24
CA PRO A 121 8.59 7.64 -28.84
C PRO A 121 7.36 7.10 -29.58
N LEU A 122 6.40 7.97 -29.85
CA LEU A 122 5.28 7.65 -30.74
C LEU A 122 5.84 7.37 -32.15
N MET A 123 5.47 6.22 -32.71
CA MET A 123 5.85 5.79 -34.05
C MET A 123 4.87 6.37 -35.08
N ASP A 124 5.26 6.39 -36.36
CA ASP A 124 4.45 6.91 -37.46
C ASP A 124 3.10 6.21 -37.63
N ASN A 125 3.01 4.94 -37.20
CA ASN A 125 1.77 4.16 -37.20
C ASN A 125 0.90 4.40 -35.95
N GLY A 126 1.23 5.36 -35.10
CA GLY A 126 0.48 5.68 -33.88
C GLY A 126 0.73 4.76 -32.69
N LEU A 127 1.67 3.84 -32.76
CA LEU A 127 2.00 2.91 -31.67
C LEU A 127 3.14 3.44 -30.79
N SER A 128 3.10 3.07 -29.52
CA SER A 128 4.21 3.18 -28.59
C SER A 128 4.27 1.94 -27.70
N PHE A 129 5.48 1.46 -27.39
CA PHE A 129 5.75 0.33 -26.51
C PHE A 129 6.42 0.81 -25.24
N GLY A 130 6.13 0.12 -24.15
CA GLY A 130 6.72 0.46 -22.86
C GLY A 130 6.89 -0.74 -21.94
N VAL A 131 7.70 -0.55 -20.92
CA VAL A 131 7.90 -1.52 -19.85
C VAL A 131 8.03 -0.82 -18.52
N GLU A 132 7.41 -1.38 -17.49
CA GLU A 132 7.66 -1.04 -16.08
C GLU A 132 8.33 -2.23 -15.41
N GLY A 133 9.36 -1.97 -14.59
CA GLY A 133 9.93 -2.91 -13.65
C GLY A 133 9.84 -2.36 -12.24
N VAL A 134 9.44 -3.21 -11.28
CA VAL A 134 9.41 -2.87 -9.86
C VAL A 134 10.10 -3.97 -9.08
N TYR A 135 11.05 -3.58 -8.26
CA TYR A 135 11.67 -4.46 -7.27
C TYR A 135 11.40 -3.89 -5.87
N GLN A 136 10.80 -4.71 -5.02
CA GLN A 136 10.59 -4.38 -3.61
C GLN A 136 11.26 -5.42 -2.75
N ALA A 137 11.94 -4.97 -1.70
CA ALA A 137 12.52 -5.83 -0.68
C ALA A 137 12.25 -5.25 0.70
N SER A 138 11.98 -6.14 1.66
CA SER A 138 11.78 -5.77 3.05
C SER A 138 12.48 -6.76 3.97
N LEU A 139 13.08 -6.22 5.02
CA LEU A 139 13.71 -6.97 6.10
C LEU A 139 13.01 -6.57 7.39
N SER A 140 12.57 -7.52 8.18
CA SER A 140 11.87 -7.25 9.44
C SER A 140 12.39 -8.16 10.55
N ALA A 141 12.75 -7.57 11.68
CA ALA A 141 13.32 -8.28 12.81
C ALA A 141 12.61 -7.93 14.12
N LYS A 142 11.99 -8.93 14.75
CA LYS A 142 11.40 -8.85 16.10
C LYS A 142 12.50 -9.03 17.14
N GLN A 143 12.52 -8.17 18.17
CA GLN A 143 13.62 -8.07 19.10
C GLN A 143 13.45 -8.91 20.39
N ARG A 144 12.24 -9.41 20.67
CA ARG A 144 11.91 -10.25 21.83
C ARG A 144 11.53 -11.66 21.42
N ASP A 145 11.87 -12.67 22.24
CA ASP A 145 11.51 -14.07 22.01
C ASP A 145 9.98 -14.30 22.02
N PRO A 146 9.47 -15.10 21.10
CA PRO A 146 10.20 -15.68 19.98
C PRO A 146 10.62 -14.58 18.99
N ARG A 147 11.94 -14.52 18.70
CA ARG A 147 12.49 -13.58 17.72
C ARG A 147 12.14 -13.99 16.31
N VAL A 148 12.08 -13.00 15.41
CA VAL A 148 11.77 -13.24 14.00
C VAL A 148 12.79 -12.52 13.14
N ASP A 149 13.31 -13.20 12.13
CA ASP A 149 13.99 -12.62 10.97
C ASP A 149 13.20 -13.00 9.73
N THR A 150 12.59 -12.03 9.07
CA THR A 150 11.82 -12.25 7.85
C THR A 150 12.30 -11.36 6.72
N ARG A 151 12.35 -11.93 5.52
CA ARG A 151 12.84 -11.30 4.29
C ARG A 151 11.80 -11.48 3.20
N PHE A 152 11.21 -10.37 2.81
CA PHE A 152 10.21 -10.33 1.74
C PHE A 152 10.79 -9.65 0.52
N TYR A 153 10.53 -10.18 -0.68
CA TYR A 153 10.82 -9.49 -1.92
C TYR A 153 9.80 -9.81 -3.01
N THR A 154 9.62 -8.85 -3.92
CA THR A 154 8.86 -9.02 -5.15
C THR A 154 9.62 -8.47 -6.34
N LEU A 155 9.43 -9.11 -7.48
CA LEU A 155 9.85 -8.62 -8.78
C LEU A 155 8.66 -8.58 -9.72
N LYS A 156 8.28 -7.37 -10.15
CA LYS A 156 7.15 -7.14 -11.04
C LYS A 156 7.63 -6.59 -12.38
N MET A 157 7.08 -7.12 -13.48
CA MET A 157 7.30 -6.65 -14.84
C MET A 157 5.96 -6.36 -15.50
N VAL A 158 5.85 -5.20 -16.19
CA VAL A 158 4.63 -4.75 -16.86
C VAL A 158 4.95 -4.28 -18.27
N PRO A 159 5.03 -5.18 -19.26
CA PRO A 159 5.05 -4.77 -20.66
C PRO A 159 3.72 -4.10 -21.02
N SER A 160 3.79 -3.09 -21.87
CA SER A 160 2.64 -2.29 -22.25
C SER A 160 2.76 -1.78 -23.70
N ILE A 161 1.58 -1.53 -24.27
CA ILE A 161 1.42 -0.93 -25.58
C ILE A 161 0.35 0.16 -25.51
N SER A 162 0.55 1.23 -26.26
CA SER A 162 -0.47 2.26 -26.47
C SER A 162 -0.62 2.61 -27.93
N TYR A 163 -1.82 3.00 -28.31
CA TYR A 163 -2.19 3.34 -29.67
C TYR A 163 -2.94 4.66 -29.73
N GLN A 164 -2.46 5.57 -30.55
CA GLN A 164 -3.13 6.81 -30.85
C GLN A 164 -4.08 6.61 -32.03
N VAL A 165 -5.40 6.54 -31.74
CA VAL A 165 -6.45 6.38 -32.76
C VAL A 165 -6.57 7.64 -33.61
N ASN A 166 -6.51 8.80 -32.93
CA ASN A 166 -6.45 10.14 -33.52
C ASN A 166 -5.90 11.12 -32.49
N GLU A 167 -5.91 12.42 -32.75
CA GLU A 167 -5.37 13.43 -31.85
C GLU A 167 -6.05 13.45 -30.48
N ALA A 168 -7.36 13.12 -30.42
CA ALA A 168 -8.16 13.15 -29.20
C ALA A 168 -8.28 11.79 -28.48
N HIS A 169 -8.14 10.67 -29.17
CA HIS A 169 -8.46 9.34 -28.65
C HIS A 169 -7.24 8.43 -28.63
N ARG A 170 -6.92 7.86 -27.47
CA ARG A 170 -5.80 6.96 -27.26
C ARG A 170 -6.25 5.74 -26.45
N LEU A 171 -5.73 4.59 -26.80
CA LEU A 171 -5.98 3.30 -26.15
C LEU A 171 -4.67 2.77 -25.57
N GLY A 172 -4.77 1.97 -24.53
CA GLY A 172 -3.63 1.28 -23.93
C GLY A 172 -4.00 -0.11 -23.42
N LEU A 173 -2.99 -0.97 -23.45
CA LEU A 173 -3.04 -2.31 -22.86
C LEU A 173 -1.74 -2.54 -22.10
N SER A 174 -1.84 -3.08 -20.90
CA SER A 174 -0.69 -3.52 -20.11
C SER A 174 -0.94 -4.92 -19.53
N LEU A 175 0.12 -5.74 -19.49
CA LEU A 175 0.11 -7.05 -18.86
C LEU A 175 1.04 -7.02 -17.66
N ARG A 176 0.70 -7.76 -16.59
CA ARG A 176 1.48 -7.80 -15.36
C ARG A 176 1.88 -9.22 -15.03
N TYR A 177 3.14 -9.38 -14.68
CA TYR A 177 3.64 -10.54 -13.95
C TYR A 177 4.42 -10.07 -12.73
N GLU A 178 4.21 -10.71 -11.58
CA GLU A 178 4.94 -10.44 -10.35
C GLU A 178 5.23 -11.76 -9.63
N SER A 179 6.49 -11.97 -9.30
CA SER A 179 6.92 -13.06 -8.44
C SER A 179 7.07 -12.56 -7.00
N ILE A 180 6.62 -13.37 -6.04
CA ILE A 180 6.53 -13.01 -4.62
C ILE A 180 7.24 -14.10 -3.82
N LYS A 181 8.14 -13.70 -2.91
CA LYS A 181 8.77 -14.60 -1.96
C LYS A 181 8.97 -13.94 -0.61
N GLU A 182 8.67 -14.68 0.46
CA GLU A 182 8.96 -14.30 1.83
C GLU A 182 9.50 -15.52 2.59
N ASP A 183 10.69 -15.37 3.14
CA ASP A 183 11.35 -16.37 3.99
C ASP A 183 11.30 -15.83 5.43
N SER A 184 10.72 -16.59 6.35
CA SER A 184 10.55 -16.22 7.76
C SER A 184 11.12 -17.28 8.67
N ARG A 185 11.98 -16.86 9.58
CA ARG A 185 12.54 -17.69 10.63
C ARG A 185 12.17 -17.13 11.99
N MET A 186 11.47 -17.94 12.77
CA MET A 186 11.16 -17.68 14.17
C MET A 186 12.06 -18.56 15.04
N GLU A 187 12.71 -17.99 16.04
CA GLU A 187 13.57 -18.72 16.97
C GLU A 187 13.63 -18.03 18.34
N ASN A 188 13.92 -18.82 19.37
CA ASN A 188 14.21 -18.30 20.70
C ASN A 188 15.72 -18.15 20.87
N GLU A 189 16.16 -17.00 21.37
CA GLU A 189 17.55 -16.78 21.78
C GLU A 189 17.93 -17.70 22.94
N ASN A 190 17.01 -17.82 23.91
CA ASN A 190 17.13 -18.82 24.96
C ASN A 190 16.44 -20.10 24.54
N SER A 191 17.21 -21.05 24.03
CA SER A 191 16.72 -22.36 23.56
C SER A 191 16.21 -23.26 24.69
N ASP A 192 16.53 -22.95 25.95
CA ASP A 192 16.09 -23.72 27.12
C ASP A 192 14.64 -23.38 27.53
N ILE A 193 14.09 -22.33 26.99
CA ILE A 193 12.72 -21.90 27.26
C ILE A 193 11.88 -22.02 25.99
N ASP A 194 10.97 -22.97 25.96
CA ASP A 194 9.96 -23.09 24.94
C ASP A 194 8.92 -21.97 25.07
N GLN A 195 8.56 -21.34 23.94
CA GLN A 195 7.55 -20.30 23.87
C GLN A 195 6.27 -20.82 23.22
N ASN A 196 5.12 -20.36 23.72
CA ASN A 196 3.85 -20.59 23.08
C ASN A 196 3.71 -19.71 21.83
N TYR A 197 3.25 -20.31 20.75
CA TYR A 197 2.89 -19.62 19.52
C TYR A 197 1.59 -20.21 18.96
N TYR A 198 0.95 -19.49 18.05
CA TYR A 198 -0.30 -19.92 17.44
C TYR A 198 -0.18 -19.81 15.92
N LEU A 199 -0.44 -20.90 15.23
CA LEU A 199 -0.54 -20.97 13.78
C LEU A 199 -1.95 -20.54 13.39
N LEU A 200 -2.09 -19.39 12.73
CA LEU A 200 -3.38 -18.88 12.29
C LEU A 200 -3.85 -19.58 11.03
N TYR A 201 -5.14 -19.86 11.00
CA TYR A 201 -5.88 -20.37 9.83
C TYR A 201 -6.98 -19.41 9.36
N GLY A 202 -7.11 -18.24 10.00
CA GLY A 202 -8.03 -17.16 9.70
C GLY A 202 -9.10 -16.96 10.77
N LEU A 203 -9.48 -15.69 10.97
CA LEU A 203 -10.56 -15.22 11.87
C LEU A 203 -10.49 -15.79 13.31
N GLY A 204 -9.31 -15.85 13.87
CA GLY A 204 -9.08 -16.36 15.23
C GLY A 204 -8.92 -17.88 15.31
N THR A 205 -9.26 -18.63 14.28
CA THR A 205 -8.99 -20.07 14.23
C THR A 205 -7.48 -20.29 14.20
N ALA A 206 -6.97 -21.03 15.19
CA ALA A 206 -5.55 -21.26 15.34
C ALA A 206 -5.26 -22.64 15.94
N VAL A 207 -4.03 -23.10 15.72
CA VAL A 207 -3.46 -24.26 16.42
C VAL A 207 -2.32 -23.75 17.29
N GLN A 208 -2.42 -24.04 18.59
CA GLN A 208 -1.35 -23.71 19.53
C GLN A 208 -0.18 -24.68 19.32
N GLY A 209 1.01 -24.12 19.28
CA GLY A 209 2.27 -24.83 19.31
C GLY A 209 3.14 -24.34 20.45
N ILE A 210 4.11 -25.17 20.81
CA ILE A 210 5.17 -24.84 21.76
C ILE A 210 6.51 -25.23 21.16
N GLY A 211 7.55 -24.45 21.37
CA GLY A 211 8.88 -24.77 20.88
C GLY A 211 9.81 -23.58 20.75
N SER A 212 11.05 -23.87 20.38
CA SER A 212 12.15 -22.91 20.32
C SER A 212 12.41 -22.32 18.93
N GLY A 213 11.78 -22.84 17.88
CA GLY A 213 12.00 -22.32 16.54
C GLY A 213 11.08 -22.90 15.46
N ARG A 214 10.89 -22.13 14.38
CA ARG A 214 10.11 -22.52 13.21
C ARG A 214 10.47 -21.68 11.99
N THR A 215 10.51 -22.31 10.82
CA THR A 215 10.68 -21.63 9.54
C THR A 215 9.41 -21.76 8.71
N THR A 216 8.94 -20.64 8.17
CA THR A 216 7.77 -20.57 7.29
C THR A 216 8.14 -19.79 6.05
N ASN A 217 7.89 -20.36 4.87
CA ASN A 217 8.16 -19.75 3.57
C ASN A 217 6.84 -19.47 2.86
N TYR A 218 6.77 -18.29 2.24
CA TYR A 218 5.64 -17.86 1.42
C TYR A 218 6.15 -17.59 0.01
N TYR A 219 5.54 -18.18 -0.99
CA TYR A 219 5.95 -17.97 -2.38
C TYR A 219 4.77 -18.08 -3.32
N GLY A 220 4.81 -17.27 -4.35
CA GLY A 220 3.72 -17.23 -5.32
C GLY A 220 3.94 -16.24 -6.44
N ASP A 221 2.94 -16.18 -7.29
CA ASP A 221 2.93 -15.34 -8.47
C ASP A 221 1.62 -14.58 -8.57
N ARG A 222 1.69 -13.39 -9.19
CA ARG A 222 0.54 -12.60 -9.60
C ARG A 222 0.59 -12.37 -11.10
N TRP A 223 -0.55 -12.58 -11.73
CA TRP A 223 -0.80 -12.28 -13.12
C TRP A 223 -1.95 -11.30 -13.24
N GLY A 224 -1.87 -10.40 -14.19
CA GLY A 224 -2.93 -9.45 -14.39
C GLY A 224 -2.77 -8.66 -15.67
N GLY A 225 -3.72 -7.76 -15.89
CA GLY A 225 -3.70 -6.84 -17.02
C GLY A 225 -4.60 -5.65 -16.79
N ALA A 226 -4.39 -4.61 -17.58
CA ALA A 226 -5.20 -3.41 -17.56
C ALA A 226 -5.42 -2.87 -18.97
N LEU A 227 -6.63 -2.33 -19.17
CA LEU A 227 -7.03 -1.58 -20.36
C LEU A 227 -7.14 -0.10 -20.00
N GLN A 228 -6.63 0.76 -20.86
CA GLN A 228 -6.69 2.20 -20.69
C GLN A 228 -7.37 2.86 -21.90
N TYR A 229 -8.17 3.86 -21.61
CA TYR A 229 -8.73 4.79 -22.59
C TYR A 229 -8.48 6.22 -22.16
N HIS A 230 -7.95 7.04 -23.05
CA HIS A 230 -7.68 8.45 -22.82
C HIS A 230 -8.34 9.28 -23.90
N PHE A 231 -9.22 10.20 -23.48
CA PHE A 231 -9.77 11.26 -24.30
C PHE A 231 -9.12 12.57 -23.88
N ASP A 232 -8.48 13.24 -24.85
CA ASP A 232 -7.76 14.49 -24.66
C ASP A 232 -8.32 15.54 -25.60
N SER A 233 -8.90 16.58 -25.03
CA SER A 233 -9.35 17.76 -25.77
C SER A 233 -8.64 19.02 -25.26
N SER A 234 -8.80 20.13 -25.93
CA SER A 234 -8.18 21.41 -25.53
C SER A 234 -8.53 21.86 -24.11
N VAL A 235 -9.65 21.39 -23.55
CA VAL A 235 -10.18 21.80 -22.23
C VAL A 235 -10.26 20.64 -21.24
N TRP A 236 -10.63 19.46 -21.71
CA TRP A 236 -10.91 18.29 -20.88
C TRP A 236 -9.99 17.14 -21.23
N ASN A 237 -9.40 16.54 -20.20
CA ASN A 237 -8.72 15.26 -20.26
C ASN A 237 -9.51 14.25 -19.44
N LEU A 238 -9.89 13.14 -20.04
CA LEU A 238 -10.58 12.03 -19.42
C LEU A 238 -9.75 10.76 -19.55
N PHE A 239 -9.46 10.11 -18.46
CA PHE A 239 -8.69 8.87 -18.45
C PHE A 239 -9.45 7.79 -17.68
N VAL A 240 -9.66 6.64 -18.32
CA VAL A 240 -10.30 5.46 -17.72
C VAL A 240 -9.32 4.30 -17.74
N GLU A 241 -9.16 3.63 -16.62
CA GLU A 241 -8.38 2.39 -16.52
C GLU A 241 -9.16 1.31 -15.78
N GLY A 242 -9.31 0.14 -16.40
CA GLY A 242 -9.84 -1.06 -15.78
C GLY A 242 -8.76 -2.13 -15.69
N SER A 243 -8.56 -2.73 -14.52
CA SER A 243 -7.56 -3.77 -14.30
C SER A 243 -8.13 -4.97 -13.56
N TYR A 244 -7.55 -6.14 -13.84
CA TYR A 244 -7.85 -7.39 -13.14
C TYR A 244 -6.57 -8.16 -12.88
N ASP A 245 -6.40 -8.61 -11.62
CA ASP A 245 -5.24 -9.33 -11.14
C ASP A 245 -5.64 -10.59 -10.37
N VAL A 246 -4.86 -11.65 -10.51
CA VAL A 246 -4.96 -12.88 -9.72
C VAL A 246 -3.60 -13.21 -9.14
N ARG A 247 -3.51 -13.32 -7.81
CA ARG A 247 -2.35 -13.79 -7.07
C ARG A 247 -2.63 -15.17 -6.50
N ALA A 248 -1.72 -16.10 -6.71
CA ALA A 248 -1.72 -17.39 -6.03
C ALA A 248 -0.43 -17.51 -5.22
N GLU A 249 -0.55 -17.81 -3.92
CA GLU A 249 0.58 -17.89 -3.00
C GLU A 249 0.44 -19.11 -2.10
N ASN A 250 1.53 -19.84 -1.88
CA ASN A 250 1.61 -21.03 -1.03
C ASN A 250 2.35 -20.68 0.25
N VAL A 251 1.97 -21.38 1.32
CA VAL A 251 2.63 -21.38 2.63
C VAL A 251 3.26 -22.74 2.84
N GLU A 252 4.57 -22.74 3.09
CA GLU A 252 5.35 -23.94 3.30
C GLU A 252 6.05 -23.88 4.65
N GLN A 253 5.87 -24.93 5.42
CA GLN A 253 6.61 -25.14 6.65
C GLN A 253 7.90 -25.90 6.29
N SER A 254 9.05 -25.31 6.65
CA SER A 254 10.34 -25.94 6.43
C SER A 254 10.64 -26.87 7.61
N PHE A 255 10.61 -28.16 7.32
CA PHE A 255 11.10 -29.23 8.16
C PHE A 255 12.26 -29.90 7.42
N THR A 256 12.71 -31.07 7.90
CA THR A 256 13.63 -31.92 7.14
C THR A 256 13.08 -32.25 5.75
N SER A 257 11.77 -32.48 5.66
CA SER A 257 11.00 -32.50 4.40
C SER A 257 10.01 -31.33 4.39
N PRO A 258 10.09 -30.40 3.43
CA PRO A 258 9.17 -29.24 3.36
C PRO A 258 7.70 -29.67 3.22
N LYS A 259 6.82 -29.08 4.03
CA LYS A 259 5.38 -29.36 4.03
C LYS A 259 4.59 -28.15 3.51
N LYS A 260 3.88 -28.32 2.40
CA LYS A 260 2.86 -27.35 1.96
C LYS A 260 1.66 -27.44 2.89
N ASP A 261 1.36 -26.33 3.60
CA ASP A 261 0.36 -26.30 4.67
C ASP A 261 -0.92 -25.58 4.24
N ALA A 262 -0.78 -24.52 3.45
CA ALA A 262 -1.90 -23.69 3.02
C ALA A 262 -1.55 -22.91 1.76
N GLY A 263 -2.54 -22.17 1.25
CA GLY A 263 -2.36 -21.22 0.16
C GLY A 263 -3.47 -20.18 0.09
N VAL A 264 -3.26 -19.15 -0.69
CA VAL A 264 -4.27 -18.12 -0.97
C VAL A 264 -4.43 -17.94 -2.46
N LYS A 265 -5.68 -17.63 -2.88
CA LYS A 265 -5.98 -17.12 -4.20
C LYS A 265 -6.68 -15.77 -4.04
N ASP A 266 -6.02 -14.71 -4.46
CA ASP A 266 -6.46 -13.33 -4.31
C ASP A 266 -6.77 -12.74 -5.67
N LYS A 267 -8.00 -12.31 -5.87
CA LYS A 267 -8.53 -11.72 -7.11
C LYS A 267 -8.87 -10.27 -6.83
N THR A 268 -8.34 -9.37 -7.63
CA THR A 268 -8.60 -7.93 -7.50
C THR A 268 -9.05 -7.35 -8.83
N PHE A 269 -10.22 -6.73 -8.83
CA PHE A 269 -10.71 -5.89 -9.92
C PHE A 269 -10.65 -4.43 -9.49
N GLN A 270 -10.15 -3.57 -10.37
CA GLN A 270 -10.14 -2.12 -10.13
C GLN A 270 -10.58 -1.37 -11.37
N LEU A 271 -11.44 -0.38 -11.17
CA LEU A 271 -11.84 0.60 -12.18
C LEU A 271 -11.52 2.00 -11.66
N SER A 272 -10.84 2.78 -12.47
CA SER A 272 -10.55 4.19 -12.17
C SER A 272 -10.96 5.11 -13.30
N LEU A 273 -11.52 6.24 -12.92
CA LEU A 273 -11.87 7.35 -13.81
C LEU A 273 -11.14 8.59 -13.30
N THR A 274 -10.34 9.22 -14.14
CA THR A 274 -9.66 10.46 -13.80
C THR A 274 -10.02 11.52 -14.84
N THR A 275 -10.45 12.70 -14.40
CA THR A 275 -10.65 13.84 -15.28
C THR A 275 -9.82 15.01 -14.82
N TYR A 276 -9.23 15.72 -15.76
CA TYR A 276 -8.54 16.97 -15.53
C TYR A 276 -9.06 18.03 -16.49
N ARG A 277 -9.55 19.15 -15.94
CA ARG A 277 -9.95 20.31 -16.70
C ARG A 277 -8.97 21.46 -16.47
N LYS A 278 -8.33 21.90 -17.53
CA LYS A 278 -7.45 23.08 -17.50
C LYS A 278 -8.26 24.31 -17.91
N GLY A 279 -8.45 25.25 -16.99
CA GLY A 279 -9.05 26.54 -17.28
C GLY A 279 -8.06 27.69 -17.05
N ASN A 280 -8.36 28.87 -17.56
CA ASN A 280 -7.46 30.03 -17.41
C ASN A 280 -7.28 30.47 -15.95
N HIS A 281 -8.35 30.48 -15.17
CA HIS A 281 -8.33 30.90 -13.77
C HIS A 281 -8.39 29.73 -12.80
N TYR A 282 -9.09 28.66 -13.15
CA TYR A 282 -9.31 27.49 -12.31
C TYR A 282 -9.00 26.22 -13.07
N SER A 283 -8.36 25.29 -12.39
CA SER A 283 -8.20 23.91 -12.84
C SER A 283 -8.95 22.98 -11.90
N GLN A 284 -9.54 21.94 -12.45
CA GLN A 284 -10.31 20.94 -11.72
C GLN A 284 -9.74 19.56 -12.01
N TYR A 285 -9.68 18.75 -10.97
CA TYR A 285 -9.26 17.35 -11.05
C TYR A 285 -10.28 16.52 -10.28
N LEU A 286 -10.77 15.47 -10.90
CA LEU A 286 -11.65 14.47 -10.28
C LEU A 286 -11.05 13.10 -10.52
N LYS A 287 -10.95 12.30 -9.47
CA LYS A 287 -10.55 10.90 -9.56
C LYS A 287 -11.52 10.03 -8.79
N THR A 288 -12.10 9.05 -9.47
CA THR A 288 -12.97 8.05 -8.89
C THR A 288 -12.30 6.69 -9.02
N ILE A 289 -12.27 5.92 -7.94
CA ILE A 289 -11.71 4.57 -7.91
C ILE A 289 -12.75 3.63 -7.29
N TYR A 290 -12.96 2.49 -7.94
CA TYR A 290 -13.68 1.36 -7.36
C TYR A 290 -12.75 0.15 -7.35
N THR A 291 -12.68 -0.54 -6.21
CA THR A 291 -11.88 -1.76 -6.04
C THR A 291 -12.75 -2.85 -5.41
N ASN A 292 -12.76 -4.01 -6.03
CA ASN A 292 -13.31 -5.24 -5.47
C ASN A 292 -12.17 -6.25 -5.32
N ARG A 293 -11.95 -6.76 -4.11
CA ARG A 293 -10.95 -7.76 -3.80
C ARG A 293 -11.62 -8.96 -3.13
N HIS A 294 -11.29 -10.15 -3.60
CA HIS A 294 -11.75 -11.41 -3.04
C HIS A 294 -10.56 -12.35 -2.84
N ILE A 295 -10.39 -12.83 -1.60
CA ILE A 295 -9.34 -13.76 -1.24
C ILE A 295 -9.98 -15.07 -0.76
N ASP A 296 -9.56 -16.18 -1.37
CA ASP A 296 -9.84 -17.54 -0.92
C ASP A 296 -8.66 -18.03 -0.08
N GLY A 297 -8.87 -18.33 1.19
CA GLY A 297 -7.93 -19.01 2.06
C GLY A 297 -8.11 -20.53 1.96
N ILE A 298 -7.08 -21.22 1.50
CA ILE A 298 -7.11 -22.64 1.15
C ILE A 298 -6.24 -23.40 2.14
N GLN A 299 -6.82 -24.36 2.87
CA GLN A 299 -6.07 -25.25 3.74
C GLN A 299 -5.78 -26.57 3.03
N TYR A 300 -4.60 -27.13 3.31
CA TYR A 300 -4.14 -28.38 2.75
C TYR A 300 -4.16 -29.46 3.84
N VAL A 301 -4.66 -30.63 3.49
CA VAL A 301 -4.53 -31.84 4.29
C VAL A 301 -3.42 -32.67 3.68
N SER A 302 -2.34 -32.89 4.42
CA SER A 302 -1.15 -33.57 3.94
C SER A 302 -0.88 -34.81 4.80
N LYS A 303 -0.34 -35.89 4.18
CA LYS A 303 0.13 -37.09 4.79
C LYS A 303 1.64 -37.20 4.52
N TYR A 304 2.39 -37.64 5.51
CA TYR A 304 3.79 -38.02 5.31
C TYR A 304 3.85 -39.45 4.73
N ASP A 305 4.55 -39.63 3.63
CA ASP A 305 4.76 -40.91 2.97
C ASP A 305 6.23 -41.30 3.11
N ASN A 306 6.46 -42.43 3.80
CA ASN A 306 7.80 -42.98 4.05
C ASN A 306 8.26 -43.94 2.95
N SER A 307 7.55 -44.03 1.81
CA SER A 307 7.98 -44.89 0.72
C SER A 307 9.27 -44.37 0.09
N GLU A 308 10.13 -45.28 -0.38
CA GLU A 308 11.39 -44.92 -1.06
C GLU A 308 11.17 -44.05 -2.30
N SER A 309 9.94 -44.04 -2.86
CA SER A 309 9.59 -43.27 -4.02
C SER A 309 9.26 -41.82 -3.75
N LEU A 310 8.83 -41.45 -2.53
CA LEU A 310 8.39 -40.11 -2.19
C LEU A 310 9.17 -39.49 -1.03
N ASP A 311 9.38 -40.24 0.07
CA ASP A 311 10.03 -39.78 1.32
C ASP A 311 9.73 -38.31 1.66
N GLY A 312 8.44 -37.98 1.79
CA GLY A 312 8.02 -36.62 1.97
C GLY A 312 6.53 -36.40 2.22
N TRP A 313 6.10 -35.12 2.20
CA TRP A 313 4.72 -34.74 2.41
C TRP A 313 3.93 -34.74 1.12
N GLU A 314 2.88 -35.56 1.05
CA GLU A 314 1.88 -35.54 -0.03
C GLU A 314 0.65 -34.75 0.38
N VAL A 315 0.17 -33.85 -0.50
CA VAL A 315 -1.08 -33.12 -0.30
C VAL A 315 -2.24 -33.97 -0.80
N LEU A 316 -3.03 -34.52 0.13
CA LEU A 316 -4.18 -35.38 -0.17
C LEU A 316 -5.43 -34.58 -0.58
N HIS A 317 -5.64 -33.41 0.04
CA HIS A 317 -6.84 -32.60 -0.20
C HIS A 317 -6.57 -31.11 0.03
N LYS A 318 -7.29 -30.29 -0.75
CA LYS A 318 -7.29 -28.80 -0.63
C LYS A 318 -8.72 -28.33 -0.49
N SER A 319 -9.00 -27.45 0.47
CA SER A 319 -10.32 -26.88 0.67
C SER A 319 -10.27 -25.41 1.01
N ILE A 320 -11.19 -24.62 0.44
CA ILE A 320 -11.40 -23.22 0.85
C ILE A 320 -12.03 -23.27 2.24
N ARG A 321 -11.35 -22.66 3.21
CA ARG A 321 -11.81 -22.59 4.61
C ARG A 321 -12.16 -21.18 5.06
N SER A 322 -11.56 -20.17 4.43
CA SER A 322 -11.84 -18.77 4.72
C SER A 322 -11.99 -17.96 3.45
N THR A 323 -12.77 -16.90 3.52
CA THR A 323 -12.93 -15.93 2.42
C THR A 323 -12.89 -14.51 2.98
N TYR A 324 -12.24 -13.60 2.25
CA TYR A 324 -12.10 -12.20 2.62
C TYR A 324 -12.54 -11.34 1.44
N ASN A 325 -13.60 -10.57 1.66
CA ASN A 325 -14.20 -9.73 0.63
C ASN A 325 -14.07 -8.27 1.01
N THR A 326 -13.49 -7.47 0.14
CA THR A 326 -13.35 -6.02 0.34
C THR A 326 -13.86 -5.27 -0.88
N ASN A 327 -14.80 -4.36 -0.65
CA ASN A 327 -15.31 -3.42 -1.64
C ASN A 327 -14.96 -2.01 -1.19
N GLN A 328 -14.32 -1.24 -2.07
CA GLN A 328 -13.95 0.14 -1.79
C GLN A 328 -14.34 1.01 -2.97
N ALA A 329 -14.90 2.19 -2.67
CA ALA A 329 -15.18 3.21 -3.65
C ALA A 329 -14.73 4.56 -3.10
N SER A 330 -14.04 5.37 -3.88
CA SER A 330 -13.65 6.71 -3.48
C SER A 330 -13.83 7.70 -4.62
N VAL A 331 -14.19 8.93 -4.26
CA VAL A 331 -14.29 10.08 -5.15
C VAL A 331 -13.44 11.19 -4.54
N HIS A 332 -12.39 11.58 -5.23
CA HIS A 332 -11.50 12.66 -4.85
C HIS A 332 -11.66 13.81 -5.84
N TYR A 333 -11.99 15.00 -5.35
CA TYR A 333 -12.11 16.23 -6.15
C TYR A 333 -11.13 17.28 -5.68
N THR A 334 -10.46 17.94 -6.62
CA THR A 334 -9.55 19.05 -6.38
C THR A 334 -9.90 20.25 -7.25
N LEU A 335 -10.07 21.40 -6.61
CA LEU A 335 -10.21 22.69 -7.26
C LEU A 335 -8.98 23.56 -6.99
N MET A 336 -8.36 24.07 -8.04
CA MET A 336 -7.16 24.91 -7.94
C MET A 336 -7.40 26.25 -8.60
N ARG A 337 -7.02 27.33 -7.94
CA ARG A 337 -6.91 28.67 -8.57
C ARG A 337 -5.51 28.82 -9.16
N ASN A 338 -5.43 28.95 -10.46
CA ASN A 338 -4.17 29.06 -11.19
C ASN A 338 -3.46 30.40 -10.94
N ARG A 339 -2.13 30.37 -10.93
CA ARG A 339 -1.23 31.49 -10.88
C ARG A 339 0.00 31.17 -11.74
N GLY A 340 -0.08 31.42 -13.04
CA GLY A 340 0.93 31.00 -14.00
C GLY A 340 1.04 29.46 -14.01
N ASN A 341 2.25 28.94 -13.79
CA ASN A 341 2.54 27.51 -13.77
C ASN A 341 2.37 26.86 -12.38
N GLU A 342 1.81 27.57 -11.43
CA GLU A 342 1.54 27.12 -10.08
C GLU A 342 0.12 27.49 -9.66
N TYR A 343 -0.39 26.94 -8.56
CA TYR A 343 -1.65 27.37 -7.98
C TYR A 343 -1.43 28.44 -6.90
N ASN A 344 -2.42 29.30 -6.73
CA ASN A 344 -2.50 30.26 -5.62
C ASN A 344 -3.10 29.59 -4.37
N TRP A 345 -4.16 28.84 -4.57
CA TRP A 345 -4.77 27.99 -3.54
C TRP A 345 -5.35 26.73 -4.17
N LYS A 346 -5.51 25.71 -3.34
CA LYS A 346 -6.08 24.43 -3.70
C LYS A 346 -7.06 24.00 -2.61
N LEU A 347 -8.22 23.50 -3.02
CA LEU A 347 -9.21 22.84 -2.19
C LEU A 347 -9.30 21.38 -2.61
N GLU A 348 -9.31 20.48 -1.65
CA GLU A 348 -9.44 19.04 -1.86
C GLU A 348 -10.60 18.50 -1.03
N THR A 349 -11.38 17.60 -1.60
CA THR A 349 -12.42 16.87 -0.90
C THR A 349 -12.36 15.42 -1.33
N GLU A 350 -12.61 14.51 -0.40
CA GLU A 350 -12.71 13.08 -0.68
C GLU A 350 -13.90 12.50 0.07
N LEU A 351 -14.63 11.64 -0.62
CA LEU A 351 -15.63 10.74 -0.06
C LEU A 351 -15.20 9.32 -0.37
N ALA A 352 -15.00 8.50 0.67
CA ALA A 352 -14.65 7.10 0.50
C ALA A 352 -15.63 6.21 1.27
N TYR A 353 -15.98 5.10 0.63
CA TYR A 353 -16.80 4.03 1.19
C TYR A 353 -15.97 2.75 1.20
N SER A 354 -16.03 2.00 2.28
CA SER A 354 -15.37 0.69 2.40
C SER A 354 -16.28 -0.31 3.09
N LYS A 355 -16.37 -1.51 2.53
CA LYS A 355 -17.07 -2.65 3.11
C LYS A 355 -16.16 -3.85 3.06
N GLN A 356 -15.89 -4.41 4.24
CA GLN A 356 -15.13 -5.65 4.42
C GLN A 356 -16.03 -6.70 5.05
N LYS A 357 -15.93 -7.94 4.55
CA LYS A 357 -16.58 -9.10 5.13
C LYS A 357 -15.67 -10.32 5.01
N ASP A 358 -15.18 -10.76 6.13
CA ASP A 358 -14.31 -11.91 6.27
C ASP A 358 -15.08 -13.04 6.93
N GLN A 359 -14.92 -14.28 6.45
CA GLN A 359 -15.65 -15.44 6.91
C GLN A 359 -14.71 -16.64 7.02
N TYR A 360 -14.82 -17.40 8.10
CA TYR A 360 -14.33 -18.77 8.21
C TYR A 360 -15.54 -19.70 8.08
N ILE A 361 -15.45 -20.69 7.17
CA ILE A 361 -16.64 -21.40 6.69
C ILE A 361 -17.16 -22.39 7.72
N LEU A 362 -16.25 -23.19 8.31
CA LEU A 362 -16.62 -24.24 9.27
C LEU A 362 -15.48 -24.52 10.28
N PRO A 363 -15.69 -24.25 11.58
CA PRO A 363 -16.87 -23.65 12.21
C PRO A 363 -17.06 -22.19 11.82
N TYR A 364 -18.32 -21.75 11.66
CA TYR A 364 -18.61 -20.45 11.10
C TYR A 364 -18.18 -19.32 12.02
N SER A 365 -17.27 -18.47 11.51
CA SER A 365 -16.86 -17.23 12.11
C SER A 365 -16.97 -16.08 11.10
N VAL A 366 -17.28 -14.87 11.56
CA VAL A 366 -17.43 -13.69 10.71
C VAL A 366 -16.81 -12.46 11.37
N LYS A 367 -16.13 -11.65 10.55
CA LYS A 367 -15.71 -10.29 10.89
C LYS A 367 -16.13 -9.36 9.76
N SER A 368 -16.82 -8.29 10.09
CA SER A 368 -17.24 -7.30 9.10
C SER A 368 -17.08 -5.88 9.59
N SER A 369 -16.88 -4.99 8.65
CA SER A 369 -16.93 -3.54 8.88
C SER A 369 -17.43 -2.82 7.64
N GLU A 370 -18.25 -1.79 7.84
CA GLU A 370 -18.77 -0.95 6.78
C GLU A 370 -18.62 0.52 7.20
N ASN A 371 -17.86 1.28 6.41
CA ASN A 371 -17.42 2.61 6.81
C ASN A 371 -17.59 3.62 5.69
N ILE A 372 -17.84 4.86 6.06
CA ILE A 372 -17.77 6.03 5.20
C ILE A 372 -16.74 7.01 5.76
N LEU A 373 -15.93 7.58 4.90
CA LEU A 373 -14.92 8.58 5.23
C LEU A 373 -15.18 9.84 4.41
N PHE A 374 -15.20 10.96 5.08
CA PHE A 374 -15.20 12.28 4.48
C PHE A 374 -13.89 12.99 4.81
N HIS A 375 -13.28 13.63 3.82
CA HIS A 375 -12.08 14.43 3.98
C HIS A 375 -12.24 15.77 3.26
N VAL A 376 -11.74 16.84 3.88
CA VAL A 376 -11.62 18.17 3.30
C VAL A 376 -10.26 18.76 3.64
N GLY A 377 -9.62 19.39 2.66
CA GLY A 377 -8.33 20.06 2.84
C GLY A 377 -8.22 21.32 2.02
N GLY A 378 -7.51 22.30 2.54
CA GLY A 378 -7.22 23.54 1.87
C GLY A 378 -5.73 23.90 1.94
N LYS A 379 -5.15 24.27 0.81
CA LYS A 379 -3.75 24.67 0.72
C LYS A 379 -3.61 26.06 0.12
N LYS A 380 -2.87 26.94 0.79
CA LYS A 380 -2.54 28.28 0.31
C LYS A 380 -1.06 28.36 -0.04
N ASN A 381 -0.75 28.87 -1.23
CA ASN A 381 0.60 29.08 -1.72
C ASN A 381 0.92 30.59 -1.74
N LEU A 382 1.66 31.05 -0.74
CA LEU A 382 2.07 32.43 -0.58
C LEU A 382 3.44 32.66 -1.20
N ILE A 383 3.58 33.79 -1.92
CA ILE A 383 4.87 34.28 -2.39
C ILE A 383 5.46 35.15 -1.28
N VAL A 384 6.70 34.85 -0.89
CA VAL A 384 7.39 35.54 0.18
C VAL A 384 8.61 36.28 -0.38
N GLY A 385 8.77 37.54 0.01
CA GLY A 385 9.91 38.38 -0.37
C GLY A 385 9.80 39.04 -1.76
N LYS A 386 10.59 40.10 -1.94
CA LYS A 386 10.56 40.95 -3.12
C LYS A 386 11.02 40.29 -4.43
N LYS A 387 11.90 39.28 -4.35
CA LYS A 387 12.46 38.56 -5.50
C LYS A 387 11.55 37.44 -6.04
N MET A 388 10.37 37.23 -5.45
CA MET A 388 9.38 36.22 -5.86
C MET A 388 9.94 34.77 -5.99
N ASN A 389 11.09 34.48 -5.38
CA ASN A 389 11.77 33.20 -5.47
C ASN A 389 11.53 32.27 -4.26
N LYS A 390 10.72 32.74 -3.30
CA LYS A 390 10.38 32.01 -2.08
C LYS A 390 8.89 31.73 -2.02
N ARG A 391 8.52 30.55 -1.51
CA ARG A 391 7.12 30.14 -1.31
C ARG A 391 6.93 29.66 0.13
N LEU A 392 5.79 30.02 0.68
CA LEU A 392 5.27 29.45 1.93
C LEU A 392 3.93 28.80 1.62
N LEU A 393 3.87 27.46 1.76
CA LEU A 393 2.64 26.72 1.58
C LEU A 393 2.10 26.35 2.96
N ILE A 394 0.85 26.74 3.20
CA ILE A 394 0.09 26.42 4.41
C ILE A 394 -1.03 25.47 4.00
N ASP A 395 -1.09 24.33 4.65
CA ASP A 395 -2.09 23.28 4.39
C ASP A 395 -2.82 23.00 5.70
N LEU A 396 -4.15 22.93 5.64
CA LEU A 396 -5.01 22.54 6.75
C LEU A 396 -6.01 21.53 6.22
N HIS A 397 -6.26 20.48 6.99
CA HIS A 397 -7.20 19.43 6.60
C HIS A 397 -7.91 18.81 7.80
N ALA A 398 -9.07 18.24 7.52
CA ALA A 398 -9.86 17.48 8.48
C ALA A 398 -10.48 16.26 7.79
N SER A 399 -10.64 15.19 8.56
CA SER A 399 -11.34 13.99 8.12
C SER A 399 -12.26 13.47 9.22
N TYR A 400 -13.34 12.83 8.82
CA TYR A 400 -14.23 12.11 9.73
C TYR A 400 -14.60 10.77 9.12
N LYS A 401 -14.38 9.70 9.88
CA LYS A 401 -14.81 8.34 9.55
C LYS A 401 -16.00 7.98 10.43
N LYS A 402 -17.07 7.52 9.80
CA LYS A 402 -18.25 6.94 10.44
C LYS A 402 -18.31 5.45 10.13
N ASN A 403 -18.40 4.64 11.16
CA ASN A 403 -18.78 3.25 11.03
C ASN A 403 -20.32 3.15 10.84
N LEU A 404 -20.74 2.42 9.82
CA LEU A 404 -22.15 2.20 9.50
C LEU A 404 -22.65 0.88 10.11
N SER A 405 -21.81 -0.15 10.05
CA SER A 405 -22.09 -1.44 10.66
C SER A 405 -20.79 -2.25 10.80
N GLY A 406 -20.78 -3.17 11.76
CA GLY A 406 -19.67 -4.09 11.94
C GLY A 406 -19.95 -5.11 13.03
N GLU A 407 -19.35 -6.29 12.89
CA GLU A 407 -19.44 -7.35 13.87
C GLU A 407 -18.18 -8.21 13.86
N TYR A 408 -17.88 -8.84 14.97
CA TYR A 408 -16.99 -9.99 15.04
C TYR A 408 -17.66 -11.08 15.88
N ARG A 409 -17.75 -12.28 15.31
CA ARG A 409 -18.28 -13.46 15.97
C ARG A 409 -17.42 -14.66 15.64
N TYR A 410 -16.87 -15.27 16.65
CA TYR A 410 -16.09 -16.50 16.54
C TYR A 410 -16.99 -17.73 16.85
N GLY A 411 -16.94 -18.75 16.02
CA GLY A 411 -17.70 -19.99 16.17
C GLY A 411 -16.84 -21.23 16.39
N GLY A 412 -15.54 -21.07 16.58
CA GLY A 412 -14.62 -22.19 16.77
C GLY A 412 -14.61 -22.73 18.21
N SER A 413 -13.76 -23.75 18.45
CA SER A 413 -13.67 -24.49 19.70
C SER A 413 -12.83 -23.82 20.79
N HIS A 414 -12.04 -22.79 20.44
CA HIS A 414 -11.09 -22.13 21.35
C HIS A 414 -11.33 -20.62 21.45
N PRO A 415 -12.48 -20.17 22.02
CA PRO A 415 -12.77 -18.77 22.17
C PRO A 415 -11.83 -18.02 23.12
N GLU A 416 -11.11 -18.75 23.99
CA GLU A 416 -10.12 -18.23 24.95
C GLU A 416 -8.77 -17.85 24.31
N TYR A 417 -8.47 -18.32 23.11
CA TYR A 417 -7.17 -18.04 22.46
C TYR A 417 -6.93 -16.56 22.23
N ILE A 418 -5.67 -16.15 22.33
CA ILE A 418 -5.24 -14.77 22.08
C ILE A 418 -5.57 -14.29 20.66
N SER A 419 -5.59 -15.22 19.70
CA SER A 419 -6.03 -14.94 18.32
C SER A 419 -7.47 -14.41 18.28
N VAL A 420 -8.36 -14.88 19.18
CA VAL A 420 -9.75 -14.45 19.28
C VAL A 420 -9.88 -13.23 20.20
N THR A 421 -9.41 -13.39 21.46
CA THR A 421 -9.70 -12.42 22.54
C THR A 421 -8.91 -11.12 22.41
N LYS A 422 -7.71 -11.18 21.80
CA LYS A 422 -6.82 -10.02 21.69
C LYS A 422 -6.66 -9.56 20.24
N LEU A 423 -6.30 -10.45 19.30
CA LEU A 423 -6.03 -10.05 17.92
C LEU A 423 -7.31 -9.66 17.18
N GLU A 424 -8.22 -10.60 16.94
CA GLU A 424 -9.39 -10.35 16.08
C GLU A 424 -10.41 -9.41 16.72
N THR A 425 -10.62 -9.52 18.04
CA THR A 425 -11.52 -8.61 18.76
C THR A 425 -11.01 -7.17 18.71
N SER A 426 -9.73 -6.92 19.00
CA SER A 426 -9.17 -5.57 18.95
C SER A 426 -9.09 -5.02 17.53
N ASP A 427 -8.80 -5.88 16.54
CA ASP A 427 -8.81 -5.48 15.13
C ASP A 427 -10.23 -5.09 14.67
N ALA A 428 -11.25 -5.86 15.05
CA ALA A 428 -12.64 -5.52 14.77
C ALA A 428 -13.06 -4.21 15.45
N ASN A 429 -12.66 -4.00 16.70
CA ASN A 429 -12.93 -2.75 17.43
C ASN A 429 -12.30 -1.55 16.73
N TYR A 430 -11.03 -1.66 16.30
CA TYR A 430 -10.36 -0.61 15.54
C TYR A 430 -11.06 -0.31 14.20
N LEU A 431 -11.42 -1.35 13.45
CA LEU A 431 -12.10 -1.20 12.15
C LEU A 431 -13.49 -0.56 12.29
N ASN A 432 -14.18 -0.81 13.41
CA ASN A 432 -15.53 -0.34 13.68
C ASN A 432 -15.58 0.95 14.52
N SER A 433 -14.44 1.53 14.90
CA SER A 433 -14.39 2.81 15.59
C SER A 433 -14.74 3.97 14.68
N ASP A 434 -15.52 4.92 15.16
CA ASP A 434 -15.64 6.26 14.59
C ASP A 434 -14.41 7.07 14.99
N TRP A 435 -13.91 7.91 14.10
CA TRP A 435 -12.80 8.78 14.44
C TRP A 435 -12.81 10.07 13.63
N HIS A 436 -12.16 11.09 14.18
CA HIS A 436 -11.87 12.34 13.49
C HIS A 436 -10.37 12.57 13.41
N ARG A 437 -9.93 13.24 12.36
CA ARG A 437 -8.55 13.67 12.15
C ARG A 437 -8.53 15.15 11.84
N ILE A 438 -7.63 15.87 12.47
CA ILE A 438 -7.35 17.28 12.18
C ILE A 438 -5.83 17.41 12.04
N GLY A 439 -5.41 18.07 10.99
CA GLY A 439 -3.99 18.23 10.74
C GLY A 439 -3.65 19.42 9.86
N GLY A 440 -2.35 19.64 9.74
CA GLY A 440 -1.85 20.69 8.88
C GLY A 440 -0.37 20.56 8.59
N SER A 441 0.09 21.31 7.60
CA SER A 441 1.50 21.37 7.27
C SER A 441 1.95 22.76 6.84
N LEU A 442 3.21 23.04 7.12
CA LEU A 442 3.91 24.25 6.68
C LEU A 442 5.09 23.84 5.81
N THR A 443 5.15 24.37 4.59
CA THR A 443 6.28 24.12 3.68
C THR A 443 6.91 25.44 3.28
N TYR A 444 8.17 25.60 3.59
CA TYR A 444 9.00 26.67 3.04
C TYR A 444 9.79 26.14 1.85
N SER A 445 9.82 26.90 0.78
CA SER A 445 10.47 26.52 -0.46
C SER A 445 11.17 27.71 -1.09
N GLN A 446 12.40 27.52 -1.57
CA GLN A 446 13.23 28.57 -2.14
C GLN A 446 13.94 28.09 -3.41
N MET A 447 13.84 28.86 -4.49
CA MET A 447 14.67 28.69 -5.69
C MET A 447 16.12 29.11 -5.36
N ILE A 448 17.09 28.26 -5.70
CA ILE A 448 18.53 28.49 -5.39
C ILE A 448 19.08 29.62 -6.29
N LYS A 449 18.68 29.68 -7.57
CA LYS A 449 19.01 30.77 -8.50
C LYS A 449 17.75 31.21 -9.23
N ALA A 450 17.68 32.48 -9.63
CA ALA A 450 16.51 33.03 -10.36
C ALA A 450 16.26 32.31 -11.70
N ASP A 451 17.31 31.86 -12.37
CA ASP A 451 17.25 31.15 -13.64
C ASP A 451 17.36 29.62 -13.49
N ALA A 452 17.55 29.11 -12.26
CA ALA A 452 17.68 27.69 -11.99
C ALA A 452 16.31 27.08 -11.72
N LYS A 453 16.03 25.98 -12.37
CA LYS A 453 14.85 25.14 -12.08
C LYS A 453 14.96 24.42 -10.71
N THR A 454 16.07 24.60 -9.99
CA THR A 454 16.37 23.94 -8.73
C THR A 454 15.73 24.68 -7.56
N ASN A 455 14.97 23.94 -6.79
CA ASN A 455 14.21 24.44 -5.66
C ASN A 455 14.47 23.56 -4.43
N PHE A 456 14.90 24.17 -3.32
CA PHE A 456 15.01 23.51 -2.02
C PHE A 456 13.73 23.73 -1.21
N PHE A 457 13.29 22.74 -0.44
CA PHE A 457 12.16 22.89 0.47
C PHE A 457 12.38 22.18 1.80
N VAL A 458 11.69 22.69 2.83
CA VAL A 458 11.52 22.03 4.13
C VAL A 458 10.03 22.05 4.46
N LYS A 459 9.49 20.91 4.89
CA LYS A 459 8.10 20.73 5.27
C LYS A 459 8.02 20.14 6.68
N ALA A 460 7.16 20.71 7.53
CA ALA A 460 6.73 20.11 8.77
C ALA A 460 5.22 19.88 8.73
N SER A 461 4.74 18.76 9.23
CA SER A 461 3.30 18.44 9.34
C SER A 461 2.99 17.78 10.67
N TYR A 462 1.81 18.05 11.17
CA TYR A 462 1.25 17.41 12.36
C TYR A 462 -0.20 17.03 12.11
N ASP A 463 -0.56 15.82 12.57
CA ASP A 463 -1.91 15.28 12.53
C ASP A 463 -2.28 14.70 13.88
N HIS A 464 -3.50 14.98 14.31
CA HIS A 464 -4.13 14.40 15.47
C HIS A 464 -5.35 13.59 15.03
N VAL A 465 -5.39 12.33 15.42
CA VAL A 465 -6.57 11.45 15.25
C VAL A 465 -7.14 11.17 16.62
N GLY A 466 -8.42 11.46 16.81
CA GLY A 466 -9.16 11.24 18.05
C GLY A 466 -10.35 10.30 17.86
N THR A 467 -10.61 9.47 18.86
CA THR A 467 -11.77 8.59 18.96
C THR A 467 -12.17 8.43 20.43
N SER A 468 -13.42 8.13 20.67
CA SER A 468 -13.93 7.75 22.01
C SER A 468 -14.50 6.35 22.03
N ASP A 469 -14.37 5.61 20.94
CA ASP A 469 -14.95 4.28 20.79
C ASP A 469 -14.06 3.22 21.43
N PHE A 470 -14.70 2.27 22.10
CA PHE A 470 -14.03 1.19 22.82
C PHE A 470 -13.05 1.75 23.88
N ASN A 471 -11.85 1.24 23.95
CA ASN A 471 -10.78 1.69 24.86
C ASN A 471 -9.71 2.55 24.16
N TYR A 472 -10.04 3.07 22.97
CA TYR A 472 -9.14 3.92 22.21
C TYR A 472 -9.32 5.40 22.61
N ASN A 473 -8.27 6.18 22.36
CA ASN A 473 -8.27 7.61 22.64
C ASN A 473 -7.74 8.40 21.45
N GLN A 474 -6.45 8.27 21.15
CA GLN A 474 -5.81 9.12 20.15
C GLN A 474 -4.60 8.46 19.47
N ARG A 475 -4.23 9.04 18.32
CA ARG A 475 -2.98 8.81 17.62
C ARG A 475 -2.46 10.11 17.05
N ASN A 476 -1.21 10.45 17.35
CA ASN A 476 -0.56 11.65 16.88
C ASN A 476 0.49 11.29 15.85
N GLN A 477 0.66 12.16 14.85
CA GLN A 477 1.64 11.97 13.78
C GLN A 477 2.41 13.27 13.56
N LEU A 478 3.73 13.22 13.59
CA LEU A 478 4.63 14.33 13.27
C LEU A 478 5.53 13.92 12.10
N SER A 479 5.63 14.76 11.08
CA SER A 479 6.56 14.51 9.99
C SER A 479 7.37 15.75 9.66
N ILE A 480 8.65 15.55 9.42
CA ILE A 480 9.57 16.59 8.93
C ILE A 480 10.22 16.05 7.66
N SER A 481 10.22 16.84 6.60
CA SER A 481 10.92 16.48 5.37
C SER A 481 11.69 17.65 4.80
N ALA A 482 12.81 17.35 4.17
CA ALA A 482 13.62 18.29 3.44
C ALA A 482 13.98 17.70 2.07
N GLY A 483 14.07 18.53 1.04
CA GLY A 483 14.37 18.02 -0.29
C GLY A 483 14.69 19.09 -1.30
N CYS A 484 15.09 18.61 -2.49
CA CYS A 484 15.38 19.41 -3.65
C CYS A 484 14.57 18.92 -4.85
N ASN A 485 14.09 19.87 -5.67
CA ASN A 485 13.51 19.59 -6.99
C ASN A 485 14.42 20.24 -8.05
N PHE A 486 14.63 19.51 -9.17
CA PHE A 486 15.50 19.95 -10.28
C PHE A 486 14.74 20.00 -11.59
#